data_cfa588b0a4121e3fbcdbdbeb31b35019
#
_entry.id   cfa588b0a4121e3fbcdbdbeb31b35019
#
_cell.length_a   1.000
_cell.length_b   1.000
_cell.length_c   1.000
_cell.angle_alpha   90.00
_cell.angle_beta   90.00
_cell.angle_gamma   90.00
#
_symmetry.space_group_name_H-M   'P 1'
#
loop_
_entity.id
_entity.type
_entity.pdbx_description
1 polymer ?
#
loop_
_entity_poly.entity_id
_entity_poly.type
_entity_poly.pdbx_seq_one_letter_code
_entity_poly.pdbx_strand_id
1 'polypeptide(L)'
;MSVHEIISLQKQLSDLIGISGNEQDVSAFIKEIITPLVNKVWIDPLGNLLAIKQGSDPQAHKIMLDAHMDEVGLIINYIEEDGYLRFGLVGGFDTRILLAQAVQLKTADGKRINGIIGAKPPHLLSADESKKAIDENDLYIDAGFTSAKDAEDHGVMIGTNGVLYDPFVELPNNIIRAKAIDDRLGCNLIIQLLKRLKDIQLAETLLISFSCQEEVGLRGAGSSAFSLDPTIAIELESTTGDDNPQIKKKERPAEFSKGPAITIMDSNTITNHKVNERIIKNAELNNIKFQFKKPRIGGGTNAGRIHLTKGGIATSIISVPCKYLHSPVTYASMDDALAALDLLEAFIRNKANINV
;
A
#
# COMPACT_ATOMS: atom_id res chain seq x y z
N MET A 1 -7.84 -18.83 -10.59
CA MET A 1 -7.20 -17.50 -10.69
C MET A 1 -5.70 -17.71 -10.83
N SER A 2 -5.08 -17.03 -11.75
CA SER A 2 -3.66 -17.17 -12.10
C SER A 2 -2.85 -15.97 -11.65
N VAL A 3 -1.53 -16.11 -11.56
CA VAL A 3 -0.58 -15.01 -11.34
C VAL A 3 -0.81 -13.88 -12.35
N HIS A 4 -1.15 -14.21 -13.60
CA HIS A 4 -1.40 -13.23 -14.66
C HIS A 4 -2.57 -12.27 -14.35
N GLU A 5 -3.62 -12.75 -13.69
CA GLU A 5 -4.75 -11.90 -13.29
C GLU A 5 -4.36 -10.90 -12.19
N ILE A 6 -3.48 -11.32 -11.25
CA ILE A 6 -2.92 -10.43 -10.22
C ILE A 6 -2.04 -9.37 -10.90
N ILE A 7 -1.14 -9.77 -11.82
CA ILE A 7 -0.26 -8.85 -12.55
C ILE A 7 -1.08 -7.82 -13.34
N SER A 8 -2.10 -8.27 -14.09
CA SER A 8 -2.91 -7.40 -14.92
C SER A 8 -3.64 -6.31 -14.11
N LEU A 9 -4.19 -6.67 -12.95
CA LEU A 9 -4.85 -5.71 -12.06
C LEU A 9 -3.82 -4.82 -11.35
N GLN A 10 -2.68 -5.38 -10.92
CA GLN A 10 -1.63 -4.60 -10.27
C GLN A 10 -1.08 -3.50 -11.17
N LYS A 11 -0.88 -3.80 -12.45
CA LYS A 11 -0.45 -2.80 -13.43
C LYS A 11 -1.40 -1.60 -13.49
N GLN A 12 -2.71 -1.85 -13.49
CA GLN A 12 -3.72 -0.78 -13.51
C GLN A 12 -3.71 0.00 -12.20
N LEU A 13 -3.68 -0.68 -11.05
CA LEU A 13 -3.64 -0.04 -9.74
C LEU A 13 -2.36 0.80 -9.55
N SER A 14 -1.21 0.27 -9.96
CA SER A 14 0.07 0.99 -9.83
C SER A 14 0.20 2.19 -10.76
N ASP A 15 -0.53 2.25 -11.88
CA ASP A 15 -0.50 3.41 -12.79
C ASP A 15 -1.30 4.61 -12.27
N LEU A 16 -2.25 4.39 -11.37
CA LEU A 16 -3.03 5.47 -10.77
C LEU A 16 -2.16 6.33 -9.86
N ILE A 17 -2.39 7.65 -9.88
CA ILE A 17 -1.79 8.60 -8.95
C ILE A 17 -2.78 8.79 -7.80
N GLY A 18 -2.32 8.51 -6.57
CA GLY A 18 -3.15 8.64 -5.38
C GLY A 18 -2.28 8.66 -4.14
N ILE A 19 -1.69 9.82 -3.83
CA ILE A 19 -0.95 10.03 -2.58
C ILE A 19 -1.92 10.17 -1.41
N SER A 20 -1.41 10.09 -0.18
CA SER A 20 -2.23 10.28 1.03
C SER A 20 -3.08 11.56 0.95
N GLY A 21 -4.39 11.42 1.11
CA GLY A 21 -5.38 12.51 1.01
C GLY A 21 -5.87 12.80 -0.42
N ASN A 22 -5.36 12.11 -1.44
CA ASN A 22 -5.73 12.27 -2.85
C ASN A 22 -6.00 10.91 -3.54
N GLU A 23 -6.63 9.97 -2.83
CA GLU A 23 -6.88 8.59 -3.26
C GLU A 23 -8.14 8.42 -4.14
N GLN A 24 -8.80 9.51 -4.55
CA GLN A 24 -10.13 9.47 -5.20
C GLN A 24 -10.16 8.62 -6.47
N ASP A 25 -9.12 8.69 -7.32
CA ASP A 25 -9.07 7.88 -8.56
C ASP A 25 -8.92 6.39 -8.24
N VAL A 26 -8.13 6.07 -7.21
CA VAL A 26 -7.92 4.70 -6.76
C VAL A 26 -9.19 4.14 -6.17
N SER A 27 -9.86 4.89 -5.29
CA SER A 27 -11.12 4.48 -4.68
C SER A 27 -12.25 4.32 -5.71
N ALA A 28 -12.32 5.21 -6.71
CA ALA A 28 -13.29 5.11 -7.81
C ALA A 28 -13.06 3.86 -8.65
N PHE A 29 -11.81 3.59 -9.04
CA PHE A 29 -11.43 2.41 -9.79
C PHE A 29 -11.73 1.11 -9.04
N ILE A 30 -11.35 1.02 -7.77
CA ILE A 30 -11.64 -0.16 -6.94
C ILE A 30 -13.15 -0.34 -6.77
N LYS A 31 -13.88 0.75 -6.48
CA LYS A 31 -15.33 0.74 -6.29
C LYS A 31 -16.06 0.16 -7.49
N GLU A 32 -15.68 0.55 -8.70
CA GLU A 32 -16.27 0.01 -9.93
C GLU A 32 -16.12 -1.52 -9.99
N ILE A 33 -14.93 -2.04 -9.68
CA ILE A 33 -14.65 -3.47 -9.74
C ILE A 33 -15.41 -4.27 -8.68
N ILE A 34 -15.48 -3.77 -7.44
CA ILE A 34 -16.05 -4.54 -6.32
C ILE A 34 -17.56 -4.40 -6.18
N THR A 35 -18.19 -3.38 -6.74
CA THR A 35 -19.64 -3.15 -6.63
C THR A 35 -20.46 -4.40 -6.95
N PRO A 36 -20.20 -5.18 -8.04
CA PRO A 36 -20.96 -6.40 -8.32
C PRO A 36 -20.60 -7.61 -7.44
N LEU A 37 -19.63 -7.48 -6.53
CA LEU A 37 -19.09 -8.56 -5.71
C LEU A 37 -19.51 -8.49 -4.23
N VAL A 38 -20.12 -7.36 -3.82
CA VAL A 38 -20.46 -7.05 -2.42
C VAL A 38 -21.93 -6.62 -2.31
N ASN A 39 -22.48 -6.63 -1.09
CA ASN A 39 -23.86 -6.22 -0.84
C ASN A 39 -24.01 -4.71 -0.66
N LYS A 40 -22.96 -4.04 -0.18
CA LYS A 40 -22.94 -2.59 0.03
C LYS A 40 -21.53 -2.05 -0.19
N VAL A 41 -21.43 -0.87 -0.80
CA VAL A 41 -20.15 -0.15 -0.98
C VAL A 41 -20.41 1.36 -0.87
N TRP A 42 -19.53 2.06 -0.15
CA TRP A 42 -19.62 3.53 0.01
C TRP A 42 -18.23 4.10 0.33
N ILE A 43 -18.08 5.41 0.19
CA ILE A 43 -16.91 6.16 0.63
C ILE A 43 -17.32 6.92 1.89
N ASP A 44 -16.49 6.86 2.93
CA ASP A 44 -16.70 7.60 4.16
C ASP A 44 -16.20 9.05 4.06
N PRO A 45 -16.50 9.94 5.04
CA PRO A 45 -16.07 11.33 5.00
C PRO A 45 -14.54 11.55 4.98
N LEU A 46 -13.75 10.56 5.44
CA LEU A 46 -12.28 10.65 5.41
C LEU A 46 -11.69 10.24 4.06
N GLY A 47 -12.46 9.49 3.25
CA GLY A 47 -12.04 8.99 1.94
C GLY A 47 -11.85 7.46 1.87
N ASN A 48 -12.05 6.73 2.97
CA ASN A 48 -11.98 5.28 2.94
C ASN A 48 -13.08 4.69 2.05
N LEU A 49 -12.74 3.73 1.21
CA LEU A 49 -13.71 2.94 0.46
C LEU A 49 -14.08 1.71 1.29
N LEU A 50 -15.31 1.67 1.76
CA LEU A 50 -15.84 0.63 2.63
C LEU A 50 -16.84 -0.24 1.89
N ALA A 51 -16.83 -1.56 2.17
CA ALA A 51 -17.82 -2.46 1.61
C ALA A 51 -18.21 -3.59 2.57
N ILE A 52 -19.38 -4.21 2.31
CA ILE A 52 -19.89 -5.35 3.09
C ILE A 52 -20.28 -6.46 2.12
N LYS A 53 -19.71 -7.66 2.33
CA LYS A 53 -20.22 -8.91 1.78
C LYS A 53 -20.88 -9.70 2.91
N GLN A 54 -22.21 -9.75 2.89
CA GLN A 54 -23.03 -10.30 3.97
C GLN A 54 -22.85 -11.80 4.10
N GLY A 55 -22.59 -12.27 5.31
CA GLY A 55 -22.63 -13.68 5.67
C GLY A 55 -24.06 -14.20 5.90
N SER A 56 -24.22 -15.51 5.99
CA SER A 56 -25.52 -16.15 6.22
C SER A 56 -25.89 -16.29 7.70
N ASP A 57 -24.89 -16.25 8.60
CA ASP A 57 -25.11 -16.40 10.05
C ASP A 57 -24.87 -15.05 10.77
N PRO A 58 -25.95 -14.41 11.29
CA PRO A 58 -25.82 -13.17 12.04
C PRO A 58 -25.01 -13.27 13.35
N GLN A 59 -24.82 -14.50 13.86
CA GLN A 59 -24.05 -14.75 15.10
C GLN A 59 -22.58 -15.07 14.81
N ALA A 60 -22.23 -15.30 13.53
CA ALA A 60 -20.85 -15.53 13.14
C ALA A 60 -20.00 -14.24 13.23
N HIS A 61 -18.69 -14.41 13.21
CA HIS A 61 -17.75 -13.28 13.25
C HIS A 61 -17.97 -12.32 12.09
N LYS A 62 -17.72 -11.05 12.36
CA LYS A 62 -17.55 -10.01 11.35
C LYS A 62 -16.05 -9.83 11.14
N ILE A 63 -15.56 -10.24 9.99
CA ILE A 63 -14.13 -10.19 9.65
C ILE A 63 -13.87 -8.97 8.78
N MET A 64 -13.06 -8.04 9.27
CA MET A 64 -12.56 -6.92 8.48
C MET A 64 -11.29 -7.33 7.73
N LEU A 65 -11.25 -6.98 6.46
CA LEU A 65 -10.04 -7.01 5.63
C LEU A 65 -9.68 -5.56 5.31
N ASP A 66 -8.45 -5.16 5.62
CA ASP A 66 -7.95 -3.81 5.37
C ASP A 66 -6.70 -3.85 4.49
N ALA A 67 -6.57 -2.88 3.60
CA ALA A 67 -5.39 -2.56 2.81
C ALA A 67 -5.45 -1.08 2.44
N HIS A 68 -4.31 -0.38 2.41
CA HIS A 68 -4.36 1.05 2.12
C HIS A 68 -4.25 1.38 0.63
N MET A 69 -4.94 2.45 0.22
CA MET A 69 -5.00 2.92 -1.16
C MET A 69 -3.91 3.94 -1.48
N ASP A 70 -3.47 4.68 -0.49
CA ASP A 70 -2.49 5.74 -0.69
C ASP A 70 -1.09 5.20 -0.96
N GLU A 71 -0.30 6.03 -1.59
CA GLU A 71 1.13 5.83 -1.82
C GLU A 71 1.89 7.06 -1.34
N VAL A 72 3.16 6.91 -1.04
CA VAL A 72 4.07 8.03 -0.78
C VAL A 72 4.19 8.91 -2.02
N GLY A 73 4.32 10.23 -1.82
CA GLY A 73 4.37 11.17 -2.95
C GLY A 73 4.88 12.54 -2.56
N LEU A 74 4.51 13.52 -3.34
CA LEU A 74 4.93 14.91 -3.15
C LEU A 74 3.76 15.87 -3.43
N ILE A 75 3.85 17.06 -2.85
CA ILE A 75 2.86 18.12 -3.04
C ILE A 75 3.58 19.44 -3.33
N ILE A 76 3.14 20.17 -4.36
CA ILE A 76 3.71 21.46 -4.71
C ILE A 76 3.37 22.46 -3.62
N ASN A 77 4.38 23.09 -3.03
CA ASN A 77 4.25 24.06 -1.96
C ASN A 77 4.65 25.50 -2.38
N TYR A 78 5.41 25.64 -3.47
CA TYR A 78 5.77 26.94 -4.04
C TYR A 78 6.11 26.82 -5.53
N ILE A 79 5.89 27.88 -6.30
CA ILE A 79 6.25 27.99 -7.72
C ILE A 79 7.18 29.21 -7.86
N GLU A 80 8.41 28.97 -8.32
CA GLU A 80 9.42 30.00 -8.53
C GLU A 80 9.04 30.89 -9.73
N GLU A 81 9.50 32.14 -9.76
CA GLU A 81 9.22 33.09 -10.83
C GLU A 81 9.63 32.59 -12.21
N ASP A 82 10.69 31.78 -12.28
CA ASP A 82 11.24 31.16 -13.48
C ASP A 82 10.64 29.78 -13.80
N GLY A 83 9.58 29.37 -13.10
CA GLY A 83 8.78 28.17 -13.41
C GLY A 83 9.21 26.88 -12.73
N TYR A 84 10.30 26.87 -11.96
CA TYR A 84 10.62 25.70 -11.15
C TYR A 84 9.63 25.51 -9.99
N LEU A 85 9.39 24.24 -9.60
CA LEU A 85 8.41 23.92 -8.59
C LEU A 85 9.11 23.41 -7.32
N ARG A 86 8.77 24.01 -6.18
CA ARG A 86 9.17 23.48 -4.87
C ARG A 86 8.09 22.56 -4.36
N PHE A 87 8.49 21.53 -3.61
CA PHE A 87 7.59 20.50 -3.13
C PHE A 87 7.90 20.10 -1.69
N GLY A 88 6.90 19.55 -1.03
CA GLY A 88 7.05 18.81 0.23
C GLY A 88 6.78 17.35 0.00
N LEU A 89 7.41 16.48 0.79
CA LEU A 89 7.20 15.05 0.76
C LEU A 89 5.92 14.67 1.52
N VAL A 90 5.19 13.70 1.01
CA VAL A 90 4.01 13.11 1.65
C VAL A 90 4.30 11.63 1.88
N GLY A 91 4.37 11.23 3.15
CA GLY A 91 4.88 9.92 3.55
C GLY A 91 6.40 9.87 3.69
N GLY A 92 6.92 8.67 3.95
CA GLY A 92 8.33 8.46 4.23
C GLY A 92 9.16 8.18 2.97
N PHE A 93 10.15 9.04 2.69
CA PHE A 93 11.10 8.83 1.60
C PHE A 93 12.55 8.77 2.09
N ASP A 94 13.35 7.97 1.41
CA ASP A 94 14.80 8.13 1.45
C ASP A 94 15.20 9.25 0.47
N THR A 95 15.59 10.42 0.98
CA THR A 95 15.94 11.59 0.15
C THR A 95 17.09 11.31 -0.84
N ARG A 96 17.92 10.29 -0.58
CA ARG A 96 19.00 9.90 -1.47
C ARG A 96 18.53 9.37 -2.83
N ILE A 97 17.28 8.90 -2.93
CA ILE A 97 16.74 8.38 -4.20
C ILE A 97 16.04 9.46 -5.02
N LEU A 98 15.85 10.68 -4.50
CA LEU A 98 15.02 11.69 -5.14
C LEU A 98 15.70 12.34 -6.36
N LEU A 99 17.01 12.60 -6.27
CA LEU A 99 17.73 13.30 -7.35
C LEU A 99 17.67 12.55 -8.67
N ALA A 100 17.37 13.28 -9.74
CA ALA A 100 17.21 12.79 -11.11
C ALA A 100 16.05 11.80 -11.32
N GLN A 101 15.13 11.67 -10.35
CA GLN A 101 13.91 10.88 -10.54
C GLN A 101 12.92 11.61 -11.44
N ALA A 102 12.29 10.84 -12.34
CA ALA A 102 11.11 11.32 -13.04
C ALA A 102 9.95 11.46 -12.06
N VAL A 103 9.17 12.52 -12.24
CA VAL A 103 7.94 12.76 -11.49
C VAL A 103 6.77 12.91 -12.44
N GLN A 104 5.60 12.57 -11.94
CA GLN A 104 4.34 12.80 -12.63
C GLN A 104 3.41 13.55 -11.69
N LEU A 105 3.10 14.80 -12.06
CA LEU A 105 2.15 15.65 -11.33
C LEU A 105 0.74 15.40 -11.88
N LYS A 106 -0.27 15.50 -11.03
CA LYS A 106 -1.68 15.42 -11.39
C LYS A 106 -2.37 16.74 -11.09
N THR A 107 -2.83 17.42 -12.12
CA THR A 107 -3.60 18.66 -12.00
C THR A 107 -5.04 18.39 -11.56
N ALA A 108 -5.76 19.42 -11.13
CA ALA A 108 -7.15 19.31 -10.67
C ALA A 108 -8.11 18.84 -11.77
N ASP A 109 -7.81 19.12 -13.05
CA ASP A 109 -8.56 18.64 -14.21
C ASP A 109 -8.12 17.24 -14.70
N GLY A 110 -7.24 16.58 -13.93
CA GLY A 110 -6.80 15.20 -14.17
C GLY A 110 -5.68 15.04 -15.19
N LYS A 111 -5.11 16.12 -15.73
CA LYS A 111 -3.95 16.03 -16.63
C LYS A 111 -2.73 15.57 -15.86
N ARG A 112 -1.88 14.79 -16.55
CA ARG A 112 -0.58 14.36 -16.05
C ARG A 112 0.52 15.21 -16.67
N ILE A 113 1.35 15.81 -15.82
CA ILE A 113 2.51 16.63 -16.22
C ILE A 113 3.76 15.92 -15.77
N ASN A 114 4.67 15.66 -16.71
CA ASN A 114 5.93 15.01 -16.42
C ASN A 114 6.99 16.06 -16.06
N GLY A 115 7.83 15.73 -15.10
CA GLY A 115 8.96 16.55 -14.70
C GLY A 115 10.12 15.67 -14.19
N ILE A 116 11.17 16.31 -13.73
CA ILE A 116 12.33 15.67 -13.14
C ILE A 116 12.73 16.41 -11.87
N ILE A 117 13.17 15.67 -10.85
CA ILE A 117 13.74 16.28 -9.65
C ILE A 117 15.18 16.69 -9.92
N GLY A 118 15.45 17.98 -9.82
CA GLY A 118 16.76 18.58 -10.00
C GLY A 118 17.35 19.13 -8.71
N ALA A 119 18.66 19.38 -8.75
CA ALA A 119 19.44 20.08 -7.73
C ALA A 119 20.61 20.81 -8.38
N LYS A 120 21.37 21.58 -7.58
CA LYS A 120 22.60 22.20 -8.03
C LYS A 120 23.56 21.16 -8.64
N PRO A 121 24.01 21.34 -9.90
CA PRO A 121 24.77 20.33 -10.60
C PRO A 121 26.16 20.11 -9.98
N PRO A 122 26.72 18.89 -10.05
CA PRO A 122 27.95 18.50 -9.34
C PRO A 122 29.14 19.39 -9.62
N HIS A 123 29.31 19.91 -10.84
CA HIS A 123 30.45 20.77 -11.22
C HIS A 123 30.35 22.20 -10.67
N LEU A 124 29.24 22.56 -10.05
CA LEU A 124 29.05 23.84 -9.34
C LEU A 124 29.09 23.67 -7.81
N LEU A 125 29.20 22.43 -7.31
CA LEU A 125 29.34 22.15 -5.88
C LEU A 125 30.76 22.43 -5.38
N SER A 126 30.87 22.93 -4.15
CA SER A 126 32.12 22.92 -3.43
C SER A 126 32.53 21.51 -3.00
N ALA A 127 33.81 21.30 -2.64
CA ALA A 127 34.29 20.01 -2.16
C ALA A 127 33.58 19.49 -0.89
N ASP A 128 33.01 20.39 -0.09
CA ASP A 128 32.28 20.02 1.13
C ASP A 128 30.80 19.73 0.85
N GLU A 129 30.17 20.49 -0.06
CA GLU A 129 28.80 20.22 -0.51
C GLU A 129 28.70 18.84 -1.18
N SER A 130 29.69 18.46 -2.03
CA SER A 130 29.69 17.18 -2.75
C SER A 130 29.75 15.93 -1.86
N LYS A 131 30.10 16.07 -0.57
CA LYS A 131 30.19 14.98 0.40
C LYS A 131 28.94 14.81 1.25
N LYS A 132 28.01 15.76 1.19
CA LYS A 132 26.78 15.76 1.99
C LYS A 132 25.61 15.19 1.20
N ALA A 133 24.67 14.55 1.92
CA ALA A 133 23.38 14.26 1.34
C ALA A 133 22.69 15.60 1.02
N ILE A 134 21.98 15.64 -0.10
CA ILE A 134 21.22 16.84 -0.52
C ILE A 134 20.05 17.00 0.45
N ASP A 135 19.88 18.22 0.97
CA ASP A 135 18.68 18.58 1.75
C ASP A 135 17.47 18.62 0.81
N GLU A 136 16.31 18.14 1.26
CA GLU A 136 15.09 18.15 0.44
C GLU A 136 14.69 19.57 0.01
N ASN A 137 14.99 20.59 0.83
CA ASN A 137 14.74 21.98 0.52
C ASN A 137 15.61 22.55 -0.62
N ASP A 138 16.70 21.88 -0.97
CA ASP A 138 17.56 22.24 -2.11
C ASP A 138 17.08 21.58 -3.42
N LEU A 139 16.10 20.68 -3.34
CA LEU A 139 15.52 20.02 -4.50
C LEU A 139 14.40 20.88 -5.12
N TYR A 140 14.20 20.70 -6.41
CA TYR A 140 13.10 21.31 -7.16
C TYR A 140 12.64 20.35 -8.26
N ILE A 141 11.44 20.58 -8.79
CA ILE A 141 10.95 19.90 -9.98
C ILE A 141 11.08 20.85 -11.17
N ASP A 142 11.70 20.37 -12.22
CA ASP A 142 11.71 20.97 -13.55
C ASP A 142 10.70 20.21 -14.43
N ALA A 143 9.63 20.91 -14.81
CA ALA A 143 8.60 20.40 -15.72
C ALA A 143 8.58 21.19 -17.07
N GLY A 144 9.64 21.96 -17.32
CA GLY A 144 9.82 22.71 -18.56
C GLY A 144 9.05 24.02 -18.63
N PHE A 145 8.52 24.52 -17.52
CA PHE A 145 7.85 25.82 -17.47
C PHE A 145 8.87 26.96 -17.52
N THR A 146 8.46 28.09 -18.13
CA THR A 146 9.30 29.28 -18.32
C THR A 146 8.99 30.40 -17.34
N SER A 147 7.93 30.27 -16.57
CA SER A 147 7.51 31.21 -15.51
C SER A 147 6.46 30.57 -14.60
N ALA A 148 6.22 31.17 -13.44
CA ALA A 148 5.13 30.78 -12.54
C ALA A 148 3.76 30.83 -13.27
N LYS A 149 3.54 31.89 -14.06
CA LYS A 149 2.30 32.03 -14.85
C LYS A 149 2.12 30.91 -15.87
N ASP A 150 3.20 30.45 -16.50
CA ASP A 150 3.19 29.34 -17.45
C ASP A 150 2.80 28.03 -16.75
N ALA A 151 3.34 27.77 -15.55
CA ALA A 151 2.95 26.61 -14.73
C ALA A 151 1.44 26.66 -14.36
N GLU A 152 0.94 27.83 -13.92
CA GLU A 152 -0.47 28.02 -13.59
C GLU A 152 -1.38 27.82 -14.81
N ASP A 153 -1.00 28.32 -15.98
CA ASP A 153 -1.76 28.17 -17.23
C ASP A 153 -1.85 26.70 -17.67
N HIS A 154 -0.88 25.86 -17.24
CA HIS A 154 -0.91 24.41 -17.41
C HIS A 154 -1.64 23.68 -16.28
N GLY A 155 -2.21 24.40 -15.30
CA GLY A 155 -3.01 23.84 -14.20
C GLY A 155 -2.21 23.41 -12.97
N VAL A 156 -0.90 23.74 -12.90
CA VAL A 156 -0.09 23.49 -11.71
C VAL A 156 -0.28 24.65 -10.72
N MET A 157 -0.62 24.32 -9.50
CA MET A 157 -0.81 25.28 -8.41
C MET A 157 -0.27 24.73 -7.09
N ILE A 158 -0.19 25.55 -6.07
CA ILE A 158 0.07 25.10 -4.71
C ILE A 158 -1.00 24.05 -4.33
N GLY A 159 -0.56 22.90 -3.82
CA GLY A 159 -1.43 21.76 -3.55
C GLY A 159 -1.53 20.74 -4.69
N THR A 160 -0.99 21.02 -5.89
CA THR A 160 -0.86 19.98 -6.93
C THR A 160 -0.02 18.83 -6.40
N ASN A 161 -0.59 17.61 -6.47
CA ASN A 161 0.08 16.41 -6.01
C ASN A 161 0.84 15.71 -7.13
N GLY A 162 1.79 14.86 -6.75
CA GLY A 162 2.59 14.10 -7.70
C GLY A 162 3.27 12.91 -7.06
N VAL A 163 3.80 12.07 -7.89
CA VAL A 163 4.49 10.83 -7.51
C VAL A 163 5.83 10.71 -8.24
N LEU A 164 6.77 9.99 -7.65
CA LEU A 164 7.91 9.48 -8.40
C LEU A 164 7.39 8.46 -9.41
N TYR A 165 7.86 8.54 -10.63
CA TYR A 165 7.32 7.73 -11.73
C TYR A 165 8.38 6.84 -12.36
N ASP A 166 8.09 5.54 -12.40
CA ASP A 166 8.79 4.55 -13.22
C ASP A 166 7.74 3.63 -13.85
N PRO A 167 7.88 3.23 -15.12
CA PRO A 167 6.93 2.35 -15.77
C PRO A 167 6.83 0.99 -15.07
N PHE A 168 5.63 0.41 -15.08
CA PHE A 168 5.43 -0.98 -14.66
C PHE A 168 6.23 -1.94 -15.55
N VAL A 169 6.99 -2.85 -14.93
CA VAL A 169 7.81 -3.84 -15.63
C VAL A 169 7.60 -5.22 -15.05
N GLU A 170 7.36 -6.20 -15.92
CA GLU A 170 7.45 -7.61 -15.58
C GLU A 170 8.90 -8.09 -15.74
N LEU A 171 9.41 -8.73 -14.72
CA LEU A 171 10.76 -9.27 -14.64
C LEU A 171 10.71 -10.81 -14.65
N PRO A 172 11.85 -11.51 -14.87
CA PRO A 172 11.90 -12.96 -14.75
C PRO A 172 11.42 -13.46 -13.38
N ASN A 173 10.99 -14.72 -13.32
CA ASN A 173 10.57 -15.42 -12.09
C ASN A 173 9.33 -14.81 -11.41
N ASN A 174 8.34 -14.37 -12.21
CA ASN A 174 7.10 -13.77 -11.72
C ASN A 174 7.33 -12.58 -10.77
N ILE A 175 8.38 -11.81 -11.01
CA ILE A 175 8.65 -10.57 -10.26
C ILE A 175 8.11 -9.39 -11.07
N ILE A 176 7.49 -8.44 -10.39
CA ILE A 176 7.12 -7.16 -10.97
C ILE A 176 7.93 -6.03 -10.34
N ARG A 177 8.10 -4.94 -11.08
CA ARG A 177 8.63 -3.66 -10.62
C ARG A 177 7.61 -2.57 -10.89
N ALA A 178 7.23 -1.85 -9.85
CA ALA A 178 6.29 -0.72 -9.98
C ALA A 178 6.37 0.21 -8.77
N LYS A 179 5.79 1.41 -8.91
CA LYS A 179 5.43 2.26 -7.77
C LYS A 179 4.18 1.72 -7.06
N ALA A 180 3.90 2.20 -5.86
CA ALA A 180 2.65 1.94 -5.12
C ALA A 180 2.31 0.44 -4.95
N ILE A 181 3.32 -0.45 -4.94
CA ILE A 181 3.10 -1.85 -4.53
C ILE A 181 2.65 -1.87 -3.08
N ASP A 182 3.25 -1.06 -2.27
CA ASP A 182 2.82 -0.65 -0.95
C ASP A 182 1.72 0.42 -1.06
N ASP A 183 0.44 0.15 -0.68
CA ASP A 183 -0.09 -1.21 -0.45
C ASP A 183 -1.22 -1.54 -1.43
N ARG A 184 -1.11 -1.07 -2.67
CA ARG A 184 -2.08 -1.44 -3.71
C ARG A 184 -2.02 -2.93 -4.07
N LEU A 185 -0.95 -3.63 -3.66
CA LEU A 185 -0.91 -5.08 -3.77
C LEU A 185 -1.90 -5.72 -2.79
N GLY A 186 -1.98 -5.26 -1.54
CA GLY A 186 -3.01 -5.66 -0.59
C GLY A 186 -4.42 -5.37 -1.10
N CYS A 187 -4.64 -4.15 -1.66
CA CYS A 187 -5.90 -3.82 -2.32
C CYS A 187 -6.25 -4.82 -3.44
N ASN A 188 -5.28 -5.17 -4.29
CA ASN A 188 -5.44 -6.16 -5.34
C ASN A 188 -5.85 -7.52 -4.76
N LEU A 189 -5.15 -8.00 -3.72
CA LEU A 189 -5.45 -9.30 -3.11
C LEU A 189 -6.87 -9.36 -2.53
N ILE A 190 -7.35 -8.30 -1.90
CA ILE A 190 -8.74 -8.20 -1.43
C ILE A 190 -9.72 -8.27 -2.60
N ILE A 191 -9.46 -7.55 -3.70
CA ILE A 191 -10.30 -7.59 -4.91
C ILE A 191 -10.34 -9.01 -5.49
N GLN A 192 -9.16 -9.66 -5.60
CA GLN A 192 -9.08 -11.02 -6.13
C GLN A 192 -9.79 -12.05 -5.22
N LEU A 193 -9.70 -11.86 -3.90
CA LEU A 193 -10.47 -12.68 -2.95
C LEU A 193 -11.96 -12.51 -3.17
N LEU A 194 -12.47 -11.28 -3.29
CA LEU A 194 -13.89 -11.04 -3.54
C LEU A 194 -14.37 -11.70 -4.83
N LYS A 195 -13.56 -11.70 -5.89
CA LYS A 195 -13.85 -12.42 -7.15
C LYS A 195 -13.92 -13.93 -6.94
N ARG A 196 -12.97 -14.52 -6.16
CA ARG A 196 -12.99 -15.97 -5.82
C ARG A 196 -14.22 -16.36 -4.99
N LEU A 197 -14.69 -15.43 -4.14
CA LEU A 197 -15.82 -15.65 -3.24
C LEU A 197 -17.17 -15.22 -3.84
N LYS A 198 -17.21 -14.82 -5.12
CA LYS A 198 -18.43 -14.25 -5.73
C LYS A 198 -19.67 -15.12 -5.51
N ASP A 199 -19.55 -16.41 -5.81
CA ASP A 199 -20.65 -17.37 -5.76
C ASP A 199 -20.60 -18.28 -4.51
N ILE A 200 -19.80 -17.89 -3.51
CA ILE A 200 -19.63 -18.64 -2.26
C ILE A 200 -20.41 -17.94 -1.15
N GLN A 201 -21.34 -18.66 -0.55
CA GLN A 201 -22.01 -18.21 0.66
C GLN A 201 -21.13 -18.53 1.87
N LEU A 202 -20.67 -17.49 2.55
CA LEU A 202 -19.93 -17.61 3.81
C LEU A 202 -20.91 -17.55 4.98
N ALA A 203 -20.55 -18.16 6.11
CA ALA A 203 -21.26 -17.93 7.37
C ALA A 203 -20.93 -16.55 7.92
N GLU A 204 -19.66 -16.19 7.94
CA GLU A 204 -19.14 -14.91 8.46
C GLU A 204 -19.36 -13.75 7.48
N THR A 205 -19.63 -12.56 8.01
CA THR A 205 -19.71 -11.33 7.22
C THR A 205 -18.33 -10.77 6.99
N LEU A 206 -17.98 -10.47 5.72
CA LEU A 206 -16.76 -9.74 5.38
C LEU A 206 -17.05 -8.24 5.35
N LEU A 207 -16.24 -7.50 6.09
CA LEU A 207 -16.20 -6.05 6.14
C LEU A 207 -14.91 -5.63 5.44
N ILE A 208 -15.02 -4.88 4.36
CA ILE A 208 -13.89 -4.52 3.52
C ILE A 208 -13.57 -3.05 3.75
N SER A 209 -12.31 -2.76 3.96
CA SER A 209 -11.76 -1.42 4.06
C SER A 209 -10.59 -1.29 3.08
N PHE A 210 -10.72 -0.38 2.14
CA PHE A 210 -9.59 0.18 1.43
C PHE A 210 -9.35 1.54 2.06
N SER A 211 -8.39 1.59 2.97
CA SER A 211 -8.16 2.75 3.83
C SER A 211 -7.33 3.82 3.11
N CYS A 212 -7.44 5.06 3.58
CA CYS A 212 -6.70 6.22 3.11
C CYS A 212 -5.71 6.71 4.16
N GLN A 213 -4.69 7.48 3.74
CA GLN A 213 -3.78 8.20 4.61
C GLN A 213 -3.03 7.29 5.61
N GLU A 214 -2.65 6.09 5.20
CA GLU A 214 -1.79 5.19 5.99
C GLU A 214 -0.42 5.81 6.17
N GLU A 215 0.22 6.22 5.08
CA GLU A 215 1.59 6.71 4.95
C GLU A 215 1.90 7.99 5.75
N VAL A 216 0.87 8.67 6.23
CA VAL A 216 0.97 9.90 7.03
C VAL A 216 0.44 9.73 8.46
N GLY A 217 0.35 8.49 8.94
CA GLY A 217 0.06 8.18 10.35
C GLY A 217 -1.14 7.28 10.59
N LEU A 218 -1.43 6.32 9.71
CA LEU A 218 -2.43 5.26 9.89
C LEU A 218 -3.85 5.81 10.13
N ARG A 219 -4.24 6.88 9.38
CA ARG A 219 -5.39 7.70 9.78
C ARG A 219 -6.73 7.08 9.41
N GLY A 220 -6.84 6.48 8.22
CA GLY A 220 -8.08 5.92 7.70
C GLY A 220 -8.55 4.68 8.44
N ALA A 221 -7.64 3.80 8.80
CA ALA A 221 -7.93 2.47 9.33
C ALA A 221 -8.74 2.48 10.64
N GLY A 222 -8.40 3.39 11.57
CA GLY A 222 -9.16 3.52 12.82
C GLY A 222 -10.60 3.97 12.60
N SER A 223 -10.81 4.92 11.65
CA SER A 223 -12.16 5.37 11.25
C SER A 223 -12.96 4.26 10.60
N SER A 224 -12.33 3.50 9.70
CA SER A 224 -12.92 2.34 9.04
C SER A 224 -13.36 1.29 10.07
N ALA A 225 -12.45 0.89 10.98
CA ALA A 225 -12.72 -0.11 12.00
C ALA A 225 -13.82 0.35 12.96
N PHE A 226 -13.85 1.64 13.33
CA PHE A 226 -14.93 2.18 14.16
C PHE A 226 -16.30 2.08 13.48
N SER A 227 -16.36 2.41 12.18
CA SER A 227 -17.59 2.43 11.40
C SER A 227 -18.12 1.03 11.05
N LEU A 228 -17.20 0.10 10.75
CA LEU A 228 -17.53 -1.27 10.35
C LEU A 228 -17.82 -2.18 11.54
N ASP A 229 -17.24 -1.92 12.71
CA ASP A 229 -17.44 -2.67 13.95
C ASP A 229 -17.14 -4.18 13.82
N PRO A 230 -15.91 -4.56 13.41
CA PRO A 230 -15.53 -5.95 13.26
C PRO A 230 -15.23 -6.62 14.61
N THR A 231 -15.32 -7.96 14.64
CA THR A 231 -14.84 -8.78 15.78
C THR A 231 -13.40 -9.27 15.55
N ILE A 232 -13.01 -9.44 14.28
CA ILE A 232 -11.67 -9.86 13.83
C ILE A 232 -11.25 -8.93 12.69
N ALA A 233 -9.95 -8.63 12.61
CA ALA A 233 -9.39 -7.91 11.47
C ALA A 233 -8.12 -8.59 10.95
N ILE A 234 -7.98 -8.64 9.62
CA ILE A 234 -6.77 -9.02 8.92
C ILE A 234 -6.36 -7.83 8.04
N GLU A 235 -5.19 -7.32 8.29
CA GLU A 235 -4.54 -6.36 7.43
C GLU A 235 -3.72 -7.08 6.38
N LEU A 236 -3.89 -6.72 5.12
CA LEU A 236 -2.99 -7.05 4.03
C LEU A 236 -2.00 -5.90 3.91
N GLU A 237 -0.72 -6.21 3.72
CA GLU A 237 0.31 -5.19 3.76
C GLU A 237 1.53 -5.61 2.94
N SER A 238 2.34 -4.66 2.54
CA SER A 238 3.69 -4.91 2.06
C SER A 238 4.68 -4.91 3.22
N THR A 239 5.78 -5.63 3.12
CA THR A 239 6.81 -5.60 4.16
C THR A 239 8.21 -5.72 3.59
N THR A 240 9.21 -5.18 4.29
CA THR A 240 10.61 -5.25 3.88
C THR A 240 11.08 -6.70 3.76
N GLY A 241 11.37 -7.12 2.53
CA GLY A 241 11.98 -8.40 2.17
C GLY A 241 13.35 -8.25 1.52
N ASP A 242 14.03 -7.13 1.74
CA ASP A 242 15.31 -6.84 1.14
C ASP A 242 16.37 -7.87 1.53
N ASP A 243 16.94 -8.51 0.52
CA ASP A 243 17.99 -9.52 0.62
C ASP A 243 19.27 -9.08 -0.11
N ASN A 244 19.45 -7.75 -0.25
CA ASN A 244 20.61 -7.18 -0.93
C ASN A 244 21.94 -7.59 -0.26
N PRO A 245 23.09 -7.49 -0.94
CA PRO A 245 24.38 -7.98 -0.45
C PRO A 245 24.85 -7.35 0.87
N GLN A 246 24.30 -6.20 1.26
CA GLN A 246 24.70 -5.49 2.49
C GLN A 246 23.87 -5.88 3.72
N ILE A 247 22.73 -6.59 3.54
CA ILE A 247 21.83 -6.98 4.63
C ILE A 247 22.07 -8.44 5.02
N LYS A 248 22.57 -8.65 6.24
CA LYS A 248 22.78 -10.00 6.77
C LYS A 248 21.44 -10.70 6.98
N LYS A 249 21.40 -12.02 6.75
CA LYS A 249 20.16 -12.82 6.87
C LYS A 249 19.45 -12.63 8.23
N LYS A 250 20.18 -12.47 9.32
CA LYS A 250 19.61 -12.22 10.66
C LYS A 250 18.91 -10.87 10.79
N GLU A 251 19.21 -9.92 9.92
CA GLU A 251 18.71 -8.54 9.95
C GLU A 251 17.45 -8.37 9.07
N ARG A 252 17.17 -9.34 8.18
CA ARG A 252 16.01 -9.31 7.28
C ARG A 252 14.72 -9.54 8.08
N PRO A 253 13.73 -8.66 8.00
CA PRO A 253 12.43 -8.88 8.64
C PRO A 253 11.68 -10.08 8.08
N ALA A 254 11.68 -10.21 6.76
CA ALA A 254 11.15 -11.33 5.99
C ALA A 254 12.13 -11.67 4.85
N GLU A 255 11.92 -12.79 4.16
CA GLU A 255 12.71 -13.22 3.02
C GLU A 255 11.88 -13.11 1.73
N PHE A 256 12.38 -12.41 0.72
CA PHE A 256 11.74 -12.27 -0.59
C PHE A 256 11.60 -13.64 -1.30
N SER A 257 10.50 -13.88 -1.98
CA SER A 257 10.18 -15.14 -2.69
C SER A 257 10.14 -16.38 -1.78
N LYS A 258 9.78 -16.22 -0.50
CA LYS A 258 9.66 -17.33 0.47
C LYS A 258 8.24 -17.51 1.02
N GLY A 259 7.27 -16.87 0.42
CA GLY A 259 5.88 -16.85 0.84
C GLY A 259 5.54 -15.63 1.70
N PRO A 260 4.24 -15.36 1.90
CA PRO A 260 3.77 -14.25 2.72
C PRO A 260 4.26 -14.38 4.15
N ALA A 261 4.42 -13.24 4.82
CA ALA A 261 4.89 -13.13 6.18
C ALA A 261 3.73 -12.84 7.14
N ILE A 262 3.58 -13.67 8.17
CA ILE A 262 2.64 -13.44 9.28
C ILE A 262 3.37 -12.60 10.34
N THR A 263 2.82 -11.46 10.70
CA THR A 263 3.40 -10.59 11.73
C THR A 263 3.01 -11.09 13.12
N ILE A 264 4.01 -11.19 14.01
CA ILE A 264 3.80 -11.46 15.45
C ILE A 264 3.79 -10.14 16.22
N MET A 265 4.71 -9.24 15.89
CA MET A 265 4.86 -7.94 16.54
C MET A 265 5.59 -6.96 15.60
N ASP A 266 5.13 -5.72 15.61
CA ASP A 266 5.85 -4.56 15.06
C ASP A 266 5.92 -3.43 16.12
N SER A 267 6.15 -2.17 15.71
CA SER A 267 6.23 -1.04 16.65
C SER A 267 4.89 -0.67 17.30
N ASN A 268 3.79 -0.96 16.63
CA ASN A 268 2.45 -0.48 17.00
C ASN A 268 1.51 -1.61 17.41
N THR A 269 1.83 -2.85 17.04
CA THR A 269 0.92 -3.99 17.16
C THR A 269 1.61 -5.22 17.72
N ILE A 270 0.96 -5.88 18.66
CA ILE A 270 1.18 -7.29 18.99
C ILE A 270 -0.07 -8.01 18.51
N THR A 271 0.08 -8.88 17.51
CA THR A 271 -1.06 -9.53 16.87
C THR A 271 -1.74 -10.55 17.78
N ASN A 272 -3.02 -10.81 17.55
CA ASN A 272 -3.78 -11.75 18.35
C ASN A 272 -3.35 -13.21 18.05
N HIS A 273 -2.96 -13.95 19.07
CA HIS A 273 -2.43 -15.31 18.92
C HIS A 273 -3.45 -16.31 18.34
N LYS A 274 -4.75 -16.19 18.70
CA LYS A 274 -5.79 -17.07 18.16
C LYS A 274 -6.09 -16.78 16.69
N VAL A 275 -6.04 -15.50 16.27
CA VAL A 275 -6.14 -15.14 14.86
C VAL A 275 -4.97 -15.74 14.09
N ASN A 276 -3.74 -15.62 14.63
CA ASN A 276 -2.56 -16.26 14.03
C ASN A 276 -2.69 -17.78 13.97
N GLU A 277 -3.19 -18.42 15.01
CA GLU A 277 -3.44 -19.85 15.03
C GLU A 277 -4.41 -20.28 13.91
N ARG A 278 -5.52 -19.53 13.72
CA ARG A 278 -6.45 -19.78 12.63
C ARG A 278 -5.77 -19.64 11.27
N ILE A 279 -4.93 -18.61 11.06
CA ILE A 279 -4.16 -18.42 9.82
C ILE A 279 -3.25 -19.63 9.60
N ILE A 280 -2.41 -19.99 10.58
CA ILE A 280 -1.38 -21.03 10.48
C ILE A 280 -2.01 -22.39 10.23
N LYS A 281 -3.02 -22.79 11.01
CA LYS A 281 -3.67 -24.10 10.86
C LYS A 281 -4.35 -24.26 9.51
N ASN A 282 -4.98 -23.20 8.99
CA ASN A 282 -5.57 -23.24 7.66
C ASN A 282 -4.49 -23.25 6.55
N ALA A 283 -3.34 -22.59 6.75
CA ALA A 283 -2.21 -22.69 5.83
C ALA A 283 -1.64 -24.12 5.77
N GLU A 284 -1.39 -24.73 6.94
CA GLU A 284 -0.89 -26.10 7.06
C GLU A 284 -1.84 -27.10 6.39
N LEU A 285 -3.16 -26.98 6.64
CA LEU A 285 -4.18 -27.86 6.07
C LEU A 285 -4.23 -27.78 4.53
N ASN A 286 -3.94 -26.62 3.97
CA ASN A 286 -3.99 -26.39 2.51
C ASN A 286 -2.59 -26.41 1.85
N ASN A 287 -1.52 -26.77 2.58
CA ASN A 287 -0.13 -26.79 2.11
C ASN A 287 0.35 -25.44 1.52
N ILE A 288 -0.09 -24.33 2.09
CA ILE A 288 0.29 -22.98 1.67
C ILE A 288 1.60 -22.59 2.37
N LYS A 289 2.59 -22.15 1.59
CA LYS A 289 3.85 -21.64 2.14
C LYS A 289 3.61 -20.31 2.83
N PHE A 290 4.24 -20.14 3.97
CA PHE A 290 4.29 -18.86 4.70
C PHE A 290 5.57 -18.77 5.52
N GLN A 291 5.86 -17.61 6.06
CA GLN A 291 6.94 -17.36 6.99
C GLN A 291 6.45 -16.44 8.11
N PHE A 292 7.24 -16.32 9.19
CA PHE A 292 6.99 -15.31 10.20
C PHE A 292 7.84 -14.07 9.92
N LYS A 293 7.23 -12.89 9.98
CA LYS A 293 7.97 -11.64 10.08
C LYS A 293 8.70 -11.62 11.42
N LYS A 294 10.00 -11.38 11.39
CA LYS A 294 10.78 -11.31 12.64
C LYS A 294 10.25 -10.19 13.53
N PRO A 295 9.91 -10.49 14.79
CA PRO A 295 9.46 -9.47 15.74
C PRO A 295 10.53 -8.37 15.89
N ARG A 296 10.13 -7.12 15.70
CA ARG A 296 11.01 -5.97 15.86
C ARG A 296 10.21 -4.73 16.27
N ILE A 297 10.88 -3.84 16.98
CA ILE A 297 10.36 -2.52 17.28
C ILE A 297 10.82 -1.58 16.16
N GLY A 298 10.00 -1.44 15.11
CA GLY A 298 10.28 -0.57 13.96
C GLY A 298 9.28 -0.82 12.83
N GLY A 299 8.84 0.25 12.19
CA GLY A 299 7.70 0.23 11.28
C GLY A 299 6.39 0.00 12.04
N GLY A 300 5.30 0.41 11.50
CA GLY A 300 3.96 0.19 12.02
C GLY A 300 3.01 0.17 10.83
N THR A 301 1.84 -0.39 11.00
CA THR A 301 0.85 -0.57 9.95
C THR A 301 -0.55 -0.23 10.48
N ASN A 302 -1.54 -0.23 9.64
CA ASN A 302 -2.92 0.05 9.98
C ASN A 302 -3.48 -0.81 11.12
N ALA A 303 -2.97 -2.04 11.30
CA ALA A 303 -3.32 -2.90 12.43
C ALA A 303 -3.13 -2.19 13.78
N GLY A 304 -2.13 -1.30 13.87
CA GLY A 304 -1.86 -0.50 15.06
C GLY A 304 -2.99 0.46 15.44
N ARG A 305 -3.84 0.85 14.51
CA ARG A 305 -5.05 1.65 14.77
C ARG A 305 -6.29 0.79 14.89
N ILE A 306 -6.38 -0.26 14.08
CA ILE A 306 -7.52 -1.16 14.07
C ILE A 306 -7.67 -1.85 15.43
N HIS A 307 -6.60 -2.47 15.96
CA HIS A 307 -6.69 -3.27 17.19
C HIS A 307 -7.04 -2.47 18.44
N LEU A 308 -6.80 -1.16 18.44
CA LEU A 308 -7.13 -0.24 19.56
C LEU A 308 -8.53 0.38 19.44
N THR A 309 -9.26 0.09 18.36
CA THR A 309 -10.56 0.73 18.13
C THR A 309 -11.63 0.17 19.08
N LYS A 310 -12.46 1.07 19.64
CA LYS A 310 -13.52 0.76 20.62
C LYS A 310 -12.97 -0.03 21.84
N GLY A 311 -13.47 -1.22 22.08
CA GLY A 311 -13.04 -2.11 23.15
C GLY A 311 -11.87 -3.04 22.81
N GLY A 312 -11.31 -2.86 21.61
CA GLY A 312 -10.26 -3.70 21.04
C GLY A 312 -10.79 -4.71 20.03
N ILE A 313 -10.01 -4.94 18.97
CA ILE A 313 -10.32 -5.86 17.87
C ILE A 313 -9.21 -6.90 17.77
N ALA A 314 -9.56 -8.19 17.69
CA ALA A 314 -8.60 -9.26 17.48
C ALA A 314 -7.99 -9.15 16.08
N THR A 315 -6.72 -8.71 15.96
CA THR A 315 -6.11 -8.31 14.69
C THR A 315 -4.86 -9.12 14.39
N SER A 316 -4.64 -9.43 13.11
CA SER A 316 -3.41 -9.97 12.56
C SER A 316 -3.06 -9.30 11.24
N ILE A 317 -1.83 -9.57 10.74
CA ILE A 317 -1.28 -8.97 9.53
C ILE A 317 -0.69 -10.08 8.66
N ILE A 318 -1.08 -10.10 7.38
CA ILE A 318 -0.49 -10.93 6.33
C ILE A 318 0.20 -10.00 5.34
N SER A 319 1.54 -10.07 5.28
CA SER A 319 2.31 -9.18 4.42
C SER A 319 2.97 -9.90 3.26
N VAL A 320 3.06 -9.24 2.10
CA VAL A 320 3.89 -9.68 0.98
C VAL A 320 5.29 -9.06 1.12
N PRO A 321 6.37 -9.88 1.19
CA PRO A 321 7.72 -9.34 1.24
C PRO A 321 8.09 -8.64 -0.07
N CYS A 322 8.47 -7.37 0.02
CA CYS A 322 8.85 -6.51 -1.10
C CYS A 322 10.27 -5.97 -0.93
N LYS A 323 10.89 -5.52 -2.03
CA LYS A 323 12.20 -4.83 -2.00
C LYS A 323 12.02 -3.39 -2.46
N TYR A 324 12.86 -2.52 -1.94
CA TYR A 324 12.90 -1.10 -2.33
C TYR A 324 11.56 -0.38 -2.08
N LEU A 325 10.92 -0.67 -0.93
CA LEU A 325 9.68 0.01 -0.51
C LEU A 325 9.88 1.53 -0.46
N HIS A 326 8.80 2.30 -0.60
CA HIS A 326 8.79 3.76 -0.68
C HIS A 326 9.70 4.30 -1.79
N SER A 327 9.72 3.60 -2.92
CA SER A 327 10.43 4.02 -4.13
C SER A 327 9.58 3.80 -5.38
N PRO A 328 9.90 4.44 -6.52
CA PRO A 328 9.16 4.21 -7.76
C PRO A 328 9.41 2.82 -8.36
N VAL A 329 10.35 2.06 -7.79
CA VAL A 329 10.87 0.80 -8.34
C VAL A 329 10.74 -0.36 -7.35
N THR A 330 9.71 -0.39 -6.54
CA THR A 330 9.44 -1.50 -5.62
C THR A 330 9.28 -2.82 -6.38
N TYR A 331 9.92 -3.88 -5.88
CA TYR A 331 9.81 -5.24 -6.41
C TYR A 331 8.89 -6.08 -5.54
N ALA A 332 8.00 -6.85 -6.18
CA ALA A 332 7.19 -7.88 -5.52
C ALA A 332 7.23 -9.20 -6.28
N SER A 333 7.22 -10.32 -5.52
CA SER A 333 7.07 -11.66 -6.07
C SER A 333 5.58 -11.97 -6.21
N MET A 334 5.13 -12.26 -7.41
CA MET A 334 3.73 -12.63 -7.65
C MET A 334 3.39 -14.04 -7.17
N ASP A 335 4.40 -14.87 -6.97
CA ASP A 335 4.22 -16.17 -6.31
C ASP A 335 3.94 -15.99 -4.81
N ASP A 336 4.62 -15.04 -4.15
CA ASP A 336 4.33 -14.68 -2.76
C ASP A 336 2.95 -14.00 -2.64
N ALA A 337 2.58 -13.16 -3.60
CA ALA A 337 1.27 -12.53 -3.66
C ALA A 337 0.13 -13.55 -3.85
N LEU A 338 0.32 -14.53 -4.74
CA LEU A 338 -0.64 -15.62 -4.91
C LEU A 338 -0.76 -16.46 -3.63
N ALA A 339 0.35 -16.77 -2.99
CA ALA A 339 0.34 -17.52 -1.73
C ALA A 339 -0.34 -16.70 -0.60
N ALA A 340 -0.18 -15.35 -0.57
CA ALA A 340 -0.89 -14.49 0.37
C ALA A 340 -2.41 -14.50 0.13
N LEU A 341 -2.83 -14.47 -1.13
CA LEU A 341 -4.24 -14.60 -1.51
C LEU A 341 -4.82 -15.96 -1.10
N ASP A 342 -4.07 -17.05 -1.34
CA ASP A 342 -4.48 -18.40 -0.95
C ASP A 342 -4.57 -18.55 0.57
N LEU A 343 -3.64 -17.93 1.30
CA LEU A 343 -3.62 -17.90 2.75
C LEU A 343 -4.82 -17.13 3.32
N LEU A 344 -5.14 -15.97 2.73
CA LEU A 344 -6.30 -15.18 3.10
C LEU A 344 -7.61 -15.93 2.83
N GLU A 345 -7.75 -16.57 1.66
CA GLU A 345 -8.91 -17.41 1.35
C GLU A 345 -9.04 -18.58 2.32
N ALA A 346 -7.93 -19.25 2.64
CA ALA A 346 -7.92 -20.37 3.59
C ALA A 346 -8.36 -19.90 4.99
N PHE A 347 -7.90 -18.74 5.44
CA PHE A 347 -8.34 -18.11 6.69
C PHE A 347 -9.85 -17.85 6.69
N ILE A 348 -10.39 -17.22 5.64
CA ILE A 348 -11.83 -16.90 5.53
C ILE A 348 -12.68 -18.18 5.51
N ARG A 349 -12.27 -19.19 4.76
CA ARG A 349 -13.03 -20.44 4.66
C ARG A 349 -12.91 -21.33 5.90
N ASN A 350 -11.93 -21.09 6.73
CA ASN A 350 -11.70 -21.73 8.03
C ASN A 350 -11.96 -23.23 8.09
N LYS A 351 -11.44 -23.99 7.13
CA LYS A 351 -11.61 -25.44 7.07
C LYS A 351 -11.03 -26.18 8.28
N ALA A 352 -10.06 -25.58 8.98
CA ALA A 352 -9.52 -26.07 10.24
C ALA A 352 -10.47 -25.90 11.44
N ASN A 353 -11.58 -25.13 11.27
CA ASN A 353 -12.60 -24.86 12.27
C ASN A 353 -12.00 -24.32 13.60
N ILE A 354 -11.08 -23.36 13.48
CA ILE A 354 -10.48 -22.67 14.64
C ILE A 354 -11.33 -21.45 14.98
N ASN A 355 -11.83 -21.41 16.20
CA ASN A 355 -12.56 -20.25 16.75
C ASN A 355 -11.56 -19.23 17.35
N VAL A 356 -11.84 -17.94 17.15
CA VAL A 356 -11.03 -16.83 17.66
C VAL A 356 -11.66 -16.23 18.92
#